data_c21663bfc5bb27fdee10da118907c155
#
_entry.id   c21663bfc5bb27fdee10da118907c155
#
_cell.length_a   1.000
_cell.length_b   1.000
_cell.length_c   1.000
_cell.angle_alpha   90.00
_cell.angle_beta   90.00
_cell.angle_gamma   90.00
#
_symmetry.space_group_name_H-M   'P 1'
#
loop_
_entity.id
_entity.type
_entity.pdbx_description
1 polymer ?
#
loop_
_entity_poly.entity_id
_entity_poly.type
_entity_poly.pdbx_seq_one_letter_code
_entity_poly.pdbx_strand_id
1 'polypeptide(L)'
;MERVYLDHAATTPLDPEVLEAMKPYLLEQYGNASSVHQLGREARVAMEEARERVAACLGAESSEIVFTSGGTESDNLAIKGVLQEASSNGTSTGLVTSAAEHEAVLRPAERMAEEGHPVQILSPDDRGAVSPEQVESAVDDRTALVSLMHTNNEIGVQTDIPSVAEVCDAHDVWLHCDAVQAAGLQPLDVDDLGVDLLSMSGHKFYGPKGIGVLYVRNGVDLGPLVEGGSQERERRGGTENVPGAIGLAEALERAVADAGERSAHLSCLQRRLIDGLDDAVPGRYVLNTPIDDAPVAPHVVNVAFPPNGPDEEPLDGEMLILNLDMQGVLVSAGSACTSGALEPSHVLTAIGLDRPTASAAVRFSLGAETTAEEIDYALDTLQSTLQRMC
;
A
#
# COMPACT_ATOMS: atom_id res chain seq x y z
N MET A 1 18.90 25.16 0.39
CA MET A 1 17.88 24.77 1.35
C MET A 1 17.84 23.25 1.44
N GLU A 2 17.71 22.69 2.60
CA GLU A 2 17.57 21.25 2.78
C GLU A 2 16.23 20.82 2.16
N ARG A 3 16.18 19.64 1.56
CA ARG A 3 14.94 19.14 0.90
C ARG A 3 13.98 18.61 1.96
N VAL A 4 12.72 18.98 1.88
CA VAL A 4 11.62 18.48 2.70
C VAL A 4 10.93 17.34 1.91
N TYR A 5 11.08 16.10 2.37
CA TYR A 5 10.52 14.93 1.71
C TYR A 5 9.17 14.55 2.34
N LEU A 6 8.09 14.80 1.61
CA LEU A 6 6.71 14.51 2.01
C LEU A 6 6.01 13.56 1.01
N ASP A 7 6.76 12.56 0.53
CA ASP A 7 6.26 11.53 -0.39
C ASP A 7 6.57 10.10 0.11
N HIS A 8 6.43 9.89 1.43
CA HIS A 8 6.71 8.61 2.08
C HIS A 8 5.74 7.49 1.68
N ALA A 9 4.50 7.80 1.26
CA ALA A 9 3.57 6.82 0.72
C ALA A 9 4.01 6.25 -0.64
N ALA A 10 4.84 6.96 -1.41
CA ALA A 10 5.46 6.42 -2.62
C ALA A 10 6.63 5.48 -2.28
N THR A 11 7.55 5.90 -1.43
CA THR A 11 8.66 5.08 -0.92
C THR A 11 9.30 5.74 0.29
N THR A 12 9.91 4.95 1.17
CA THR A 12 10.69 5.46 2.30
C THR A 12 12.20 5.31 2.05
N PRO A 13 13.06 6.08 2.73
CA PRO A 13 14.49 5.78 2.76
C PRO A 13 14.74 4.41 3.42
N LEU A 14 15.85 3.78 3.08
CA LEU A 14 16.29 2.57 3.77
C LEU A 14 16.85 2.94 5.15
N ASP A 15 16.37 2.29 6.21
CA ASP A 15 16.89 2.46 7.56
C ASP A 15 18.37 2.00 7.61
N PRO A 16 19.31 2.79 8.18
CA PRO A 16 20.71 2.41 8.30
C PRO A 16 20.94 1.08 9.04
N GLU A 17 20.18 0.77 10.08
CA GLU A 17 20.29 -0.50 10.82
C GLU A 17 19.84 -1.68 9.96
N VAL A 18 18.81 -1.50 9.12
CA VAL A 18 18.38 -2.49 8.13
C VAL A 18 19.51 -2.75 7.13
N LEU A 19 20.19 -1.70 6.65
CA LEU A 19 21.34 -1.87 5.76
C LEU A 19 22.46 -2.65 6.45
N GLU A 20 22.78 -2.37 7.71
CA GLU A 20 23.79 -3.12 8.47
C GLU A 20 23.43 -4.61 8.57
N ALA A 21 22.16 -4.94 8.83
CA ALA A 21 21.69 -6.33 8.88
C ALA A 21 21.82 -7.04 7.50
N MET A 22 21.65 -6.33 6.39
CA MET A 22 21.76 -6.87 5.04
C MET A 22 23.22 -7.09 4.59
N LYS A 23 24.17 -6.26 5.03
CA LYS A 23 25.57 -6.24 4.54
C LYS A 23 26.28 -7.60 4.54
N PRO A 24 26.21 -8.43 5.62
CA PRO A 24 26.87 -9.74 5.62
C PRO A 24 26.42 -10.63 4.45
N TYR A 25 25.14 -10.59 4.11
CA TYR A 25 24.52 -11.42 3.06
C TYR A 25 24.78 -10.89 1.64
N LEU A 26 25.15 -9.63 1.51
CA LEU A 26 25.56 -9.03 0.24
C LEU A 26 27.04 -9.31 -0.06
N LEU A 27 27.91 -9.43 0.96
CA LEU A 27 29.37 -9.40 0.78
C LEU A 27 30.06 -10.72 1.17
N GLU A 28 29.61 -11.41 2.22
CA GLU A 28 30.31 -12.53 2.84
C GLU A 28 29.52 -13.84 2.76
N GLN A 29 28.22 -13.81 3.07
CA GLN A 29 27.32 -14.96 3.11
C GLN A 29 26.42 -15.04 1.86
N TYR A 30 27.01 -14.88 0.69
CA TYR A 30 26.35 -14.79 -0.61
C TYR A 30 25.90 -16.16 -1.18
N GLY A 31 25.83 -17.19 -0.37
CA GLY A 31 25.44 -18.54 -0.79
C GLY A 31 24.02 -18.61 -1.37
N ASN A 32 23.83 -19.50 -2.35
CA ASN A 32 22.49 -19.83 -2.82
C ASN A 32 21.83 -20.79 -1.82
N ALA A 33 20.66 -20.46 -1.28
CA ALA A 33 19.94 -21.25 -0.27
C ALA A 33 19.56 -22.66 -0.76
N SER A 34 19.49 -22.88 -2.07
CA SER A 34 19.26 -24.21 -2.66
C SER A 34 20.50 -25.11 -2.67
N SER A 35 21.73 -24.59 -2.40
CA SER A 35 22.97 -25.35 -2.44
C SER A 35 23.17 -26.18 -1.16
N VAL A 36 23.76 -27.37 -1.33
CA VAL A 36 24.00 -28.30 -0.21
C VAL A 36 25.28 -28.02 0.57
N HIS A 37 26.21 -27.19 0.05
CA HIS A 37 27.44 -26.82 0.72
C HIS A 37 27.21 -25.82 1.86
N GLN A 38 28.23 -25.54 2.67
CA GLN A 38 28.12 -24.76 3.89
C GLN A 38 27.46 -23.40 3.66
N LEU A 39 27.94 -22.57 2.71
CA LEU A 39 27.38 -21.26 2.44
C LEU A 39 25.90 -21.32 2.02
N GLY A 40 25.48 -22.35 1.28
CA GLY A 40 24.09 -22.53 0.92
C GLY A 40 23.20 -22.87 2.12
N ARG A 41 23.70 -23.72 3.03
CA ARG A 41 22.97 -24.02 4.28
C ARG A 41 22.85 -22.80 5.19
N GLU A 42 23.91 -22.00 5.32
CA GLU A 42 23.90 -20.74 6.06
C GLU A 42 22.85 -19.76 5.49
N ALA A 43 22.84 -19.60 4.17
CA ALA A 43 21.84 -18.77 3.49
C ALA A 43 20.40 -19.29 3.70
N ARG A 44 20.20 -20.61 3.68
CA ARG A 44 18.88 -21.21 3.96
C ARG A 44 18.43 -20.96 5.39
N VAL A 45 19.32 -21.12 6.36
CA VAL A 45 19.02 -20.82 7.77
C VAL A 45 18.60 -19.37 7.91
N ALA A 46 19.34 -18.43 7.32
CA ALA A 46 19.03 -17.01 7.35
C ALA A 46 17.66 -16.67 6.71
N MET A 47 17.30 -17.34 5.60
CA MET A 47 15.97 -17.19 5.00
C MET A 47 14.85 -17.67 5.93
N GLU A 48 15.01 -18.83 6.56
CA GLU A 48 13.98 -19.34 7.47
C GLU A 48 13.89 -18.50 8.75
N GLU A 49 15.01 -18.03 9.31
CA GLU A 49 14.99 -17.08 10.43
C GLU A 49 14.28 -15.77 10.07
N ALA A 50 14.53 -15.21 8.87
CA ALA A 50 13.81 -14.04 8.40
C ALA A 50 12.30 -14.31 8.26
N ARG A 51 11.92 -15.48 7.76
CA ARG A 51 10.54 -15.92 7.62
C ARG A 51 9.83 -16.06 8.96
N GLU A 52 10.48 -16.66 9.95
CA GLU A 52 9.97 -16.79 11.32
C GLU A 52 9.75 -15.42 11.97
N ARG A 53 10.67 -14.47 11.77
CA ARG A 53 10.57 -13.09 12.28
C ARG A 53 9.37 -12.36 11.65
N VAL A 54 9.20 -12.46 10.34
CA VAL A 54 8.04 -11.88 9.64
C VAL A 54 6.73 -12.50 10.14
N ALA A 55 6.67 -13.83 10.24
CA ALA A 55 5.52 -14.54 10.75
C ALA A 55 5.15 -14.10 12.18
N ALA A 56 6.14 -13.96 13.06
CA ALA A 56 5.92 -13.49 14.43
C ALA A 56 5.34 -12.07 14.49
N CYS A 57 5.73 -11.18 13.56
CA CYS A 57 5.16 -9.83 13.47
C CYS A 57 3.68 -9.81 13.04
N LEU A 58 3.22 -10.87 12.38
CA LEU A 58 1.87 -10.99 11.83
C LEU A 58 0.96 -11.93 12.63
N GLY A 59 1.45 -12.56 13.69
CA GLY A 59 0.72 -13.62 14.40
C GLY A 59 0.55 -14.91 13.57
N ALA A 60 1.36 -15.11 12.53
CA ALA A 60 1.27 -16.20 11.56
C ALA A 60 2.27 -17.33 11.84
N GLU A 61 2.10 -18.46 11.14
CA GLU A 61 3.12 -19.52 11.04
C GLU A 61 4.11 -19.21 9.91
N SER A 62 5.38 -19.64 10.06
CA SER A 62 6.39 -19.43 9.01
C SER A 62 6.05 -20.13 7.69
N SER A 63 5.23 -21.19 7.72
CA SER A 63 4.71 -21.87 6.53
C SER A 63 3.77 -21.02 5.69
N GLU A 64 3.20 -19.97 6.25
CA GLU A 64 2.21 -19.08 5.64
C GLU A 64 2.85 -17.85 5.00
N ILE A 65 4.16 -17.66 5.15
CA ILE A 65 4.89 -16.52 4.58
C ILE A 65 5.51 -16.92 3.24
N VAL A 66 5.27 -16.09 2.22
CA VAL A 66 5.87 -16.20 0.87
C VAL A 66 6.60 -14.90 0.57
N PHE A 67 7.91 -14.95 0.32
CA PHE A 67 8.66 -13.79 -0.14
C PHE A 67 8.43 -13.51 -1.61
N THR A 68 8.16 -12.26 -1.94
CA THR A 68 7.91 -11.75 -3.29
C THR A 68 8.87 -10.61 -3.62
N SER A 69 8.78 -10.02 -4.80
CA SER A 69 9.58 -8.84 -5.17
C SER A 69 9.01 -7.50 -4.68
N GLY A 70 7.82 -7.50 -4.04
CA GLY A 70 7.13 -6.31 -3.56
C GLY A 70 5.62 -6.47 -3.56
N GLY A 71 4.88 -5.45 -3.12
CA GLY A 71 3.41 -5.46 -3.02
C GLY A 71 2.75 -5.84 -4.35
N THR A 72 3.19 -5.25 -5.45
CA THR A 72 2.61 -5.56 -6.77
C THR A 72 2.68 -7.04 -7.14
N GLU A 73 3.79 -7.74 -6.85
CA GLU A 73 3.86 -9.19 -7.07
C GLU A 73 2.95 -9.91 -6.08
N SER A 74 2.89 -9.49 -4.82
CA SER A 74 2.04 -10.09 -3.80
C SER A 74 0.57 -10.01 -4.17
N ASP A 75 0.06 -8.84 -4.57
CA ASP A 75 -1.33 -8.63 -4.97
C ASP A 75 -1.68 -9.45 -6.23
N ASN A 76 -0.78 -9.44 -7.23
CA ASN A 76 -0.97 -10.26 -8.42
C ASN A 76 -0.99 -11.76 -8.11
N LEU A 77 -0.11 -12.23 -7.20
CA LEU A 77 -0.04 -13.63 -6.79
C LEU A 77 -1.31 -14.02 -6.02
N ALA A 78 -1.79 -13.17 -5.11
CA ALA A 78 -3.04 -13.39 -4.38
C ALA A 78 -4.23 -13.53 -5.34
N ILE A 79 -4.43 -12.54 -6.22
CA ILE A 79 -5.60 -12.51 -7.11
C ILE A 79 -5.51 -13.62 -8.17
N LYS A 80 -4.43 -13.64 -8.96
CA LYS A 80 -4.31 -14.58 -10.07
C LYS A 80 -4.09 -16.00 -9.59
N GLY A 81 -3.28 -16.20 -8.54
CA GLY A 81 -2.98 -17.50 -8.00
C GLY A 81 -4.22 -18.20 -7.45
N VAL A 82 -5.06 -17.50 -6.70
CA VAL A 82 -6.34 -18.04 -6.19
C VAL A 82 -7.31 -18.34 -7.33
N LEU A 83 -7.57 -17.38 -8.22
CA LEU A 83 -8.58 -17.55 -9.27
C LEU A 83 -8.18 -18.61 -10.30
N GLN A 84 -6.90 -18.72 -10.67
CA GLN A 84 -6.41 -19.74 -11.60
C GLN A 84 -6.48 -21.14 -10.98
N GLU A 85 -6.12 -21.28 -9.69
CA GLU A 85 -6.22 -22.55 -8.99
C GLU A 85 -7.68 -22.97 -8.83
N ALA A 86 -8.56 -22.06 -8.43
CA ALA A 86 -10.00 -22.27 -8.36
C ALA A 86 -10.59 -22.73 -9.72
N SER A 87 -10.17 -22.09 -10.83
CA SER A 87 -10.56 -22.48 -12.18
C SER A 87 -10.10 -23.90 -12.53
N SER A 88 -8.87 -24.25 -12.16
CA SER A 88 -8.30 -25.60 -12.40
C SER A 88 -9.04 -26.67 -11.61
N ASN A 89 -9.50 -26.34 -10.41
CA ASN A 89 -10.27 -27.22 -9.54
C ASN A 89 -11.78 -27.27 -9.90
N GLY A 90 -12.24 -26.39 -10.81
CA GLY A 90 -13.65 -26.30 -11.22
C GLY A 90 -14.55 -25.71 -10.14
N THR A 91 -14.01 -24.85 -9.29
CA THR A 91 -14.73 -24.13 -8.22
C THR A 91 -15.11 -22.72 -8.65
N SER A 92 -15.66 -21.92 -7.73
CA SER A 92 -16.00 -20.52 -7.95
C SER A 92 -14.75 -19.69 -8.27
N THR A 93 -14.83 -18.77 -9.23
CA THR A 93 -13.69 -18.00 -9.75
C THR A 93 -13.95 -16.50 -9.79
N GLY A 94 -14.98 -16.03 -9.07
CA GLY A 94 -15.35 -14.62 -9.03
C GLY A 94 -14.46 -13.82 -8.10
N LEU A 95 -14.28 -12.53 -8.42
CA LEU A 95 -13.55 -11.54 -7.65
C LEU A 95 -14.46 -10.37 -7.31
N VAL A 96 -14.44 -9.93 -6.06
CA VAL A 96 -15.01 -8.65 -5.61
C VAL A 96 -13.86 -7.75 -5.15
N THR A 97 -13.82 -6.49 -5.61
CA THR A 97 -12.81 -5.52 -5.24
C THR A 97 -13.36 -4.10 -5.30
N SER A 98 -12.58 -3.08 -4.95
CA SER A 98 -12.99 -1.67 -4.93
C SER A 98 -12.39 -0.87 -6.08
N ALA A 99 -13.12 0.15 -6.56
CA ALA A 99 -12.60 1.13 -7.52
C ALA A 99 -11.53 2.06 -6.93
N ALA A 100 -11.35 2.07 -5.61
CA ALA A 100 -10.32 2.84 -4.92
C ALA A 100 -9.02 2.05 -4.65
N GLU A 101 -8.91 0.81 -5.16
CA GLU A 101 -7.73 -0.02 -4.99
C GLU A 101 -6.51 0.52 -5.74
N HIS A 102 -5.31 0.08 -5.31
CA HIS A 102 -4.10 0.31 -6.07
C HIS A 102 -4.15 -0.41 -7.44
N GLU A 103 -3.44 0.13 -8.43
CA GLU A 103 -3.37 -0.48 -9.78
C GLU A 103 -2.85 -1.93 -9.77
N ALA A 104 -2.07 -2.32 -8.74
CA ALA A 104 -1.61 -3.70 -8.56
C ALA A 104 -2.75 -4.70 -8.27
N VAL A 105 -3.92 -4.20 -7.84
CA VAL A 105 -5.17 -4.95 -7.66
C VAL A 105 -6.10 -4.75 -8.86
N LEU A 106 -6.31 -3.50 -9.30
CA LEU A 106 -7.24 -3.18 -10.39
C LEU A 106 -6.84 -3.80 -11.73
N ARG A 107 -5.54 -3.71 -12.11
CA ARG A 107 -5.09 -4.27 -13.39
C ARG A 107 -5.20 -5.80 -13.45
N PRO A 108 -4.82 -6.58 -12.40
CA PRO A 108 -5.16 -7.99 -12.34
C PRO A 108 -6.65 -8.27 -12.41
N ALA A 109 -7.50 -7.49 -11.70
CA ALA A 109 -8.95 -7.66 -11.73
C ALA A 109 -9.51 -7.46 -13.14
N GLU A 110 -9.12 -6.38 -13.85
CA GLU A 110 -9.47 -6.13 -15.25
C GLU A 110 -9.04 -7.30 -16.15
N ARG A 111 -7.80 -7.79 -15.94
CA ARG A 111 -7.26 -8.92 -16.71
C ARG A 111 -8.06 -10.21 -16.49
N MET A 112 -8.43 -10.51 -15.24
CA MET A 112 -9.26 -11.66 -14.93
C MET A 112 -10.65 -11.56 -15.56
N ALA A 113 -11.25 -10.35 -15.59
CA ALA A 113 -12.50 -10.11 -16.30
C ALA A 113 -12.40 -10.40 -17.82
N GLU A 114 -11.31 -9.94 -18.46
CA GLU A 114 -11.03 -10.23 -19.88
C GLU A 114 -10.87 -11.74 -20.15
N GLU A 115 -10.35 -12.50 -19.19
CA GLU A 115 -10.18 -13.95 -19.25
C GLU A 115 -11.49 -14.73 -18.94
N GLY A 116 -12.56 -14.01 -18.58
CA GLY A 116 -13.91 -14.55 -18.40
C GLY A 116 -14.28 -14.89 -16.96
N HIS A 117 -13.46 -14.49 -15.98
CA HIS A 117 -13.82 -14.58 -14.58
C HIS A 117 -14.89 -13.53 -14.22
N PRO A 118 -15.89 -13.86 -13.39
CA PRO A 118 -16.81 -12.86 -12.85
C PRO A 118 -16.04 -11.85 -11.96
N VAL A 119 -16.08 -10.56 -12.30
CA VAL A 119 -15.43 -9.52 -11.49
C VAL A 119 -16.44 -8.43 -11.18
N GLN A 120 -16.56 -8.10 -9.90
CA GLN A 120 -17.33 -6.95 -9.41
C GLN A 120 -16.39 -5.92 -8.80
N ILE A 121 -16.46 -4.69 -9.32
CA ILE A 121 -15.70 -3.55 -8.79
C ILE A 121 -16.69 -2.64 -8.08
N LEU A 122 -16.58 -2.55 -6.75
CA LEU A 122 -17.44 -1.75 -5.90
C LEU A 122 -17.05 -0.28 -5.98
N SER A 123 -18.03 0.60 -6.05
CA SER A 123 -17.80 2.03 -5.88
C SER A 123 -17.68 2.33 -4.39
N PRO A 124 -16.59 2.98 -3.93
CA PRO A 124 -16.50 3.44 -2.55
C PRO A 124 -17.54 4.54 -2.29
N ASP A 125 -17.78 4.85 -1.01
CA ASP A 125 -18.54 6.04 -0.63
C ASP A 125 -17.75 7.34 -0.90
N ASP A 126 -18.32 8.49 -0.59
CA ASP A 126 -17.69 9.80 -0.77
C ASP A 126 -16.46 10.04 0.14
N ARG A 127 -16.23 9.17 1.14
CA ARG A 127 -15.04 9.14 1.99
C ARG A 127 -13.96 8.19 1.47
N GLY A 128 -14.30 7.38 0.47
CA GLY A 128 -13.38 6.42 -0.14
C GLY A 128 -13.39 5.03 0.50
N ALA A 129 -14.33 4.75 1.39
CA ALA A 129 -14.49 3.45 2.06
C ALA A 129 -15.49 2.54 1.33
N VAL A 130 -15.26 1.23 1.40
CA VAL A 130 -16.23 0.19 1.04
C VAL A 130 -16.77 -0.42 2.34
N SER A 131 -18.10 -0.43 2.49
CA SER A 131 -18.71 -0.99 3.70
C SER A 131 -18.88 -2.52 3.63
N PRO A 132 -18.93 -3.23 4.78
CA PRO A 132 -19.24 -4.66 4.83
C PRO A 132 -20.56 -5.01 4.14
N GLU A 133 -21.59 -4.15 4.22
CA GLU A 133 -22.89 -4.37 3.59
C GLU A 133 -22.81 -4.29 2.04
N GLN A 134 -21.91 -3.46 1.50
CA GLN A 134 -21.65 -3.44 0.07
C GLN A 134 -20.99 -4.75 -0.38
N VAL A 135 -20.03 -5.27 0.42
CA VAL A 135 -19.38 -6.57 0.16
C VAL A 135 -20.42 -7.71 0.22
N GLU A 136 -21.24 -7.76 1.29
CA GLU A 136 -22.29 -8.77 1.44
C GLU A 136 -23.28 -8.78 0.26
N SER A 137 -23.62 -7.60 -0.25
CA SER A 137 -24.51 -7.47 -1.42
C SER A 137 -23.87 -7.90 -2.73
N ALA A 138 -22.55 -7.92 -2.81
CA ALA A 138 -21.78 -8.24 -4.01
C ALA A 138 -21.33 -9.72 -4.06
N VAL A 139 -21.14 -10.34 -2.91
CA VAL A 139 -20.72 -11.75 -2.82
C VAL A 139 -21.87 -12.66 -3.24
N ASP A 140 -21.58 -13.61 -4.12
CA ASP A 140 -22.52 -14.65 -4.58
C ASP A 140 -21.83 -16.02 -4.69
N ASP A 141 -22.56 -17.07 -5.06
CA ASP A 141 -22.07 -18.44 -5.20
C ASP A 141 -20.89 -18.59 -6.20
N ARG A 142 -20.59 -17.58 -7.00
CA ARG A 142 -19.48 -17.57 -7.96
C ARG A 142 -18.25 -16.88 -7.40
N THR A 143 -18.35 -16.17 -6.29
CA THR A 143 -17.24 -15.42 -5.69
C THR A 143 -16.26 -16.39 -5.02
N ALA A 144 -14.99 -16.29 -5.37
CA ALA A 144 -13.89 -17.03 -4.75
C ALA A 144 -13.05 -16.16 -3.85
N LEU A 145 -12.94 -14.86 -4.18
CA LEU A 145 -12.03 -13.93 -3.52
C LEU A 145 -12.66 -12.53 -3.39
N VAL A 146 -12.56 -11.96 -2.21
CA VAL A 146 -12.70 -10.52 -1.97
C VAL A 146 -11.30 -9.96 -1.80
N SER A 147 -10.95 -8.86 -2.49
CA SER A 147 -9.66 -8.20 -2.38
C SER A 147 -9.85 -6.72 -2.10
N LEU A 148 -9.48 -6.28 -0.90
CA LEU A 148 -9.63 -4.89 -0.46
C LEU A 148 -8.35 -4.41 0.24
N MET A 149 -8.01 -3.13 0.02
CA MET A 149 -6.89 -2.54 0.75
C MET A 149 -7.29 -2.15 2.18
N HIS A 150 -6.33 -2.32 3.10
CA HIS A 150 -6.49 -1.86 4.48
C HIS A 150 -6.48 -0.33 4.58
N THR A 151 -5.52 0.29 3.91
CA THR A 151 -5.29 1.75 3.98
C THR A 151 -5.07 2.29 2.58
N ASN A 152 -5.89 3.25 2.18
CA ASN A 152 -5.76 3.86 0.87
C ASN A 152 -4.49 4.73 0.80
N ASN A 153 -3.68 4.50 -0.22
CA ASN A 153 -2.39 5.16 -0.42
C ASN A 153 -2.49 6.62 -0.88
N GLU A 154 -3.66 7.08 -1.29
CA GLU A 154 -3.87 8.44 -1.80
C GLU A 154 -4.57 9.35 -0.80
N ILE A 155 -5.63 8.89 -0.15
CA ILE A 155 -6.45 9.69 0.76
C ILE A 155 -6.36 9.24 2.23
N GLY A 156 -5.69 8.11 2.49
CA GLY A 156 -5.44 7.62 3.84
C GLY A 156 -6.61 6.91 4.52
N VAL A 157 -7.80 6.81 3.91
CA VAL A 157 -8.95 6.13 4.52
C VAL A 157 -8.64 4.66 4.80
N GLN A 158 -9.15 4.15 5.91
CA GLN A 158 -8.99 2.77 6.34
C GLN A 158 -10.29 1.98 6.16
N THR A 159 -10.18 0.78 5.59
CA THR A 159 -11.28 -0.18 5.47
C THR A 159 -11.40 -0.98 6.76
N ASP A 160 -12.62 -1.24 7.21
CA ASP A 160 -12.92 -2.13 8.34
C ASP A 160 -12.77 -3.60 7.89
N ILE A 161 -11.51 -4.05 7.80
CA ILE A 161 -11.16 -5.39 7.33
C ILE A 161 -11.77 -6.49 8.22
N PRO A 162 -11.76 -6.38 9.58
CA PRO A 162 -12.39 -7.41 10.41
C PRO A 162 -13.90 -7.60 10.12
N SER A 163 -14.65 -6.52 9.94
CA SER A 163 -16.07 -6.64 9.59
C SER A 163 -16.30 -7.21 8.18
N VAL A 164 -15.40 -6.92 7.23
CA VAL A 164 -15.41 -7.56 5.90
C VAL A 164 -15.09 -9.05 6.02
N ALA A 165 -14.15 -9.44 6.89
CA ALA A 165 -13.79 -10.83 7.13
C ALA A 165 -14.99 -11.66 7.65
N GLU A 166 -15.78 -11.09 8.56
CA GLU A 166 -17.04 -11.74 9.03
C GLU A 166 -18.00 -12.03 7.88
N VAL A 167 -18.11 -11.13 6.91
CA VAL A 167 -18.94 -11.35 5.70
C VAL A 167 -18.34 -12.45 4.83
N CYS A 168 -17.04 -12.44 4.57
CA CYS A 168 -16.36 -13.44 3.76
C CYS A 168 -16.48 -14.84 4.38
N ASP A 169 -16.28 -14.98 5.69
CA ASP A 169 -16.44 -16.23 6.43
C ASP A 169 -17.88 -16.78 6.35
N ALA A 170 -18.89 -15.90 6.45
CA ALA A 170 -20.30 -16.30 6.36
C ALA A 170 -20.67 -16.87 4.98
N HIS A 171 -19.93 -16.52 3.94
CA HIS A 171 -20.13 -16.96 2.55
C HIS A 171 -19.12 -17.99 2.05
N ASP A 172 -18.16 -18.42 2.88
CA ASP A 172 -17.06 -19.34 2.50
C ASP A 172 -16.21 -18.80 1.33
N VAL A 173 -15.85 -17.49 1.40
CA VAL A 173 -15.09 -16.76 0.39
C VAL A 173 -13.77 -16.28 1.00
N TRP A 174 -12.65 -16.43 0.28
CA TRP A 174 -11.34 -15.95 0.74
C TRP A 174 -11.25 -14.42 0.78
N LEU A 175 -10.56 -13.87 1.79
CA LEU A 175 -10.28 -12.45 1.90
C LEU A 175 -8.79 -12.16 1.71
N HIS A 176 -8.47 -11.39 0.68
CA HIS A 176 -7.15 -10.77 0.47
C HIS A 176 -7.17 -9.31 0.92
N CYS A 177 -6.16 -8.93 1.70
CA CYS A 177 -5.95 -7.56 2.16
C CYS A 177 -4.64 -6.99 1.60
N ASP A 178 -4.69 -5.93 0.79
CA ASP A 178 -3.51 -5.11 0.50
C ASP A 178 -3.20 -4.22 1.72
N ALA A 179 -2.22 -4.66 2.54
CA ALA A 179 -1.78 -3.95 3.73
C ALA A 179 -0.48 -3.15 3.52
N VAL A 180 -0.11 -2.88 2.27
CA VAL A 180 1.15 -2.21 1.89
C VAL A 180 1.29 -0.85 2.58
N GLN A 181 0.22 -0.10 2.79
CA GLN A 181 0.24 1.22 3.46
C GLN A 181 -0.05 1.14 4.97
N ALA A 182 -0.38 -0.02 5.51
CA ALA A 182 -0.69 -0.19 6.92
C ALA A 182 0.51 -0.69 7.74
N ALA A 183 1.43 -1.43 7.10
CA ALA A 183 2.58 -2.05 7.75
C ALA A 183 3.46 -1.02 8.50
N GLY A 184 3.69 -1.29 9.80
CA GLY A 184 4.46 -0.42 10.68
C GLY A 184 3.74 0.84 11.20
N LEU A 185 2.45 1.00 10.90
CA LEU A 185 1.59 2.08 11.41
C LEU A 185 0.39 1.53 12.18
N GLN A 186 -0.04 0.34 11.84
CA GLN A 186 -1.17 -0.37 12.43
C GLN A 186 -0.74 -1.79 12.83
N PRO A 187 -1.34 -2.38 13.87
CA PRO A 187 -1.21 -3.81 14.11
C PRO A 187 -1.76 -4.61 12.92
N LEU A 188 -1.04 -5.62 12.50
CA LEU A 188 -1.42 -6.49 11.38
C LEU A 188 -1.45 -7.96 11.81
N ASP A 189 -2.00 -8.26 12.99
CA ASP A 189 -2.25 -9.65 13.38
C ASP A 189 -3.31 -10.26 12.44
N VAL A 190 -2.94 -11.32 11.74
CA VAL A 190 -3.78 -11.90 10.67
C VAL A 190 -5.03 -12.59 11.19
N ASP A 191 -5.02 -13.04 12.46
CA ASP A 191 -6.18 -13.64 13.09
C ASP A 191 -7.15 -12.57 13.59
N ASP A 192 -6.64 -11.45 14.13
CA ASP A 192 -7.47 -10.29 14.52
C ASP A 192 -8.11 -9.63 13.29
N LEU A 193 -7.40 -9.60 12.16
CA LEU A 193 -7.93 -9.08 10.88
C LEU A 193 -8.88 -10.06 10.19
N GLY A 194 -8.79 -11.36 10.48
CA GLY A 194 -9.58 -12.40 9.82
C GLY A 194 -9.25 -12.62 8.35
N VAL A 195 -8.06 -12.23 7.90
CA VAL A 195 -7.67 -12.33 6.48
C VAL A 195 -7.07 -13.69 6.14
N ASP A 196 -7.26 -14.13 4.90
CA ASP A 196 -6.66 -15.36 4.36
C ASP A 196 -5.38 -15.09 3.56
N LEU A 197 -5.28 -13.90 2.96
CA LEU A 197 -4.09 -13.41 2.28
C LEU A 197 -3.84 -11.96 2.67
N LEU A 198 -2.53 -11.60 2.84
CA LEU A 198 -2.15 -10.23 3.15
C LEU A 198 -0.85 -9.85 2.44
N SER A 199 -0.90 -8.73 1.71
CA SER A 199 0.24 -8.20 0.95
C SER A 199 0.98 -7.11 1.70
N MET A 200 2.33 -7.16 1.69
CA MET A 200 3.20 -6.11 2.20
C MET A 200 4.38 -5.83 1.27
N SER A 201 4.99 -4.65 1.41
CA SER A 201 6.16 -4.24 0.63
C SER A 201 7.21 -3.56 1.50
N GLY A 202 8.43 -4.09 1.54
CA GLY A 202 9.49 -3.65 2.46
C GLY A 202 9.79 -2.17 2.41
N HIS A 203 9.80 -1.56 1.22
CA HIS A 203 10.14 -0.15 1.05
C HIS A 203 9.08 0.85 1.56
N LYS A 204 7.97 0.39 2.10
CA LYS A 204 6.94 1.26 2.70
C LYS A 204 7.14 1.47 4.19
N PHE A 205 7.97 0.63 4.82
CA PHE A 205 8.30 0.70 6.25
C PHE A 205 9.82 0.68 6.50
N TYR A 206 10.55 1.46 5.70
CA TYR A 206 12.01 1.68 5.81
C TYR A 206 12.87 0.45 5.51
N GLY A 207 12.30 -0.55 4.87
CA GLY A 207 12.99 -1.71 4.33
C GLY A 207 13.52 -1.51 2.90
N PRO A 208 14.20 -2.52 2.34
CA PRO A 208 14.75 -2.44 1.00
C PRO A 208 13.65 -2.52 -0.08
N LYS A 209 13.88 -1.85 -1.21
CA LYS A 209 13.10 -2.01 -2.44
C LYS A 209 13.37 -3.39 -3.04
N GLY A 210 12.42 -3.93 -3.78
CA GLY A 210 12.59 -5.20 -4.50
C GLY A 210 12.40 -6.44 -3.62
N ILE A 211 11.67 -6.30 -2.52
CA ILE A 211 11.22 -7.38 -1.63
C ILE A 211 9.84 -7.05 -1.06
N GLY A 212 8.98 -8.05 -0.99
CA GLY A 212 7.68 -8.00 -0.34
C GLY A 212 7.34 -9.34 0.29
N VAL A 213 6.15 -9.41 0.86
CA VAL A 213 5.60 -10.61 1.48
C VAL A 213 4.14 -10.77 1.04
N LEU A 214 3.76 -12.00 0.75
CA LEU A 214 2.38 -12.45 0.77
C LEU A 214 2.23 -13.44 1.93
N TYR A 215 1.40 -13.09 2.91
CA TYR A 215 0.84 -14.06 3.85
C TYR A 215 -0.22 -14.88 3.13
N VAL A 216 -0.24 -16.18 3.33
CA VAL A 216 -1.19 -17.13 2.75
C VAL A 216 -1.60 -18.12 3.82
N ARG A 217 -2.82 -17.98 4.35
CA ARG A 217 -3.38 -18.85 5.40
C ARG A 217 -3.31 -20.32 4.97
N ASN A 218 -2.96 -21.19 5.90
CA ASN A 218 -2.98 -22.63 5.66
C ASN A 218 -4.38 -23.08 5.22
N GLY A 219 -4.46 -23.74 4.06
CA GLY A 219 -5.72 -24.18 3.46
C GLY A 219 -6.13 -23.37 2.22
N VAL A 220 -5.55 -22.20 1.99
CA VAL A 220 -5.74 -21.46 0.74
C VAL A 220 -4.95 -22.12 -0.38
N ASP A 221 -5.66 -22.56 -1.42
CA ASP A 221 -5.06 -23.09 -2.64
C ASP A 221 -4.55 -21.93 -3.51
N LEU A 222 -3.24 -21.90 -3.77
CA LEU A 222 -2.57 -20.81 -4.48
C LEU A 222 -1.66 -21.35 -5.58
N GLY A 223 -2.00 -21.08 -6.83
CA GLY A 223 -1.16 -21.37 -7.99
C GLY A 223 0.02 -20.38 -8.10
N PRO A 224 1.22 -20.82 -8.54
CA PRO A 224 2.36 -19.94 -8.70
C PRO A 224 2.19 -18.97 -9.88
N LEU A 225 2.49 -17.70 -9.68
CA LEU A 225 2.57 -16.70 -10.75
C LEU A 225 3.93 -16.76 -11.48
N VAL A 226 4.98 -17.03 -10.74
CA VAL A 226 6.35 -17.18 -11.26
C VAL A 226 6.73 -18.65 -11.15
N GLU A 227 6.62 -19.36 -12.25
CA GLU A 227 6.96 -20.78 -12.33
C GLU A 227 8.49 -20.99 -12.35
N GLY A 228 8.97 -22.09 -11.75
CA GLY A 228 10.39 -22.39 -11.71
C GLY A 228 10.76 -23.58 -10.84
N GLY A 229 11.75 -23.40 -9.97
CA GLY A 229 12.14 -24.41 -8.97
C GLY A 229 11.15 -24.44 -7.79
N SER A 230 11.45 -25.31 -6.81
CA SER A 230 10.62 -25.53 -5.62
C SER A 230 10.82 -24.49 -4.50
N GLN A 231 11.34 -23.31 -4.84
CA GLN A 231 11.50 -22.22 -3.87
C GLN A 231 10.10 -21.78 -3.36
N GLU A 232 10.10 -21.10 -2.22
CA GLU A 232 8.86 -20.62 -1.58
C GLU A 232 7.75 -21.71 -1.53
N ARG A 233 8.14 -22.97 -1.33
CA ARG A 233 7.23 -24.13 -1.27
C ARG A 233 6.38 -24.29 -2.52
N GLU A 234 7.00 -24.10 -3.71
CA GLU A 234 6.38 -24.16 -5.03
C GLU A 234 5.36 -23.04 -5.32
N ARG A 235 5.20 -22.05 -4.40
CA ARG A 235 4.31 -20.91 -4.58
C ARG A 235 4.95 -19.77 -5.39
N ARG A 236 6.30 -19.72 -5.41
CA ARG A 236 7.05 -18.70 -6.16
C ARG A 236 8.44 -19.22 -6.51
N GLY A 237 8.72 -19.45 -7.80
CA GLY A 237 10.02 -19.92 -8.28
C GLY A 237 11.08 -18.83 -8.37
N GLY A 238 12.35 -19.24 -8.50
CA GLY A 238 13.51 -18.36 -8.64
C GLY A 238 14.40 -18.30 -7.40
N THR A 239 15.67 -17.93 -7.59
CA THR A 239 16.65 -17.82 -6.51
C THR A 239 16.19 -16.81 -5.47
N GLU A 240 16.25 -17.21 -4.19
CA GLU A 240 15.80 -16.41 -3.05
C GLU A 240 16.67 -15.16 -2.86
N ASN A 241 16.03 -14.02 -2.61
CA ASN A 241 16.68 -12.76 -2.28
C ASN A 241 17.00 -12.71 -0.76
N VAL A 242 18.04 -13.48 -0.36
CA VAL A 242 18.43 -13.60 1.06
C VAL A 242 18.64 -12.24 1.72
N PRO A 243 19.49 -11.32 1.19
CA PRO A 243 19.69 -10.03 1.83
C PRO A 243 18.40 -9.20 1.89
N GLY A 244 17.55 -9.30 0.87
CA GLY A 244 16.25 -8.61 0.84
C GLY A 244 15.30 -9.12 1.94
N ALA A 245 15.20 -10.44 2.12
CA ALA A 245 14.36 -11.07 3.15
C ALA A 245 14.81 -10.68 4.57
N ILE A 246 16.13 -10.71 4.82
CA ILE A 246 16.71 -10.25 6.09
C ILE A 246 16.38 -8.77 6.34
N GLY A 247 16.57 -7.92 5.33
CA GLY A 247 16.28 -6.50 5.43
C GLY A 247 14.80 -6.20 5.64
N LEU A 248 13.91 -6.95 4.99
CA LEU A 248 12.47 -6.81 5.20
C LEU A 248 12.07 -7.23 6.62
N ALA A 249 12.57 -8.36 7.12
CA ALA A 249 12.29 -8.84 8.47
C ALA A 249 12.76 -7.84 9.54
N GLU A 250 13.99 -7.33 9.41
CA GLU A 250 14.54 -6.31 10.31
C GLU A 250 13.70 -5.04 10.31
N ALA A 251 13.32 -4.55 9.11
CA ALA A 251 12.51 -3.36 8.96
C ALA A 251 11.12 -3.54 9.57
N LEU A 252 10.50 -4.71 9.39
CA LEU A 252 9.16 -4.99 9.91
C LEU A 252 9.15 -5.06 11.44
N GLU A 253 10.09 -5.77 12.07
CA GLU A 253 10.19 -5.83 13.53
C GLU A 253 10.36 -4.44 14.16
N ARG A 254 11.24 -3.61 13.60
CA ARG A 254 11.44 -2.23 14.04
C ARG A 254 10.17 -1.39 13.83
N ALA A 255 9.53 -1.56 12.68
CA ALA A 255 8.29 -0.85 12.35
C ALA A 255 7.15 -1.20 13.33
N VAL A 256 7.01 -2.48 13.70
CA VAL A 256 6.02 -2.94 14.68
C VAL A 256 6.35 -2.46 16.08
N ALA A 257 7.63 -2.52 16.48
CA ALA A 257 8.07 -2.06 17.81
C ALA A 257 7.77 -0.56 18.03
N ASP A 258 7.96 0.26 17.00
CA ASP A 258 7.81 1.72 17.08
C ASP A 258 6.41 2.21 16.64
N ALA A 259 5.50 1.31 16.25
CA ALA A 259 4.23 1.68 15.59
C ALA A 259 3.40 2.68 16.39
N GLY A 260 3.27 2.50 17.70
CA GLY A 260 2.47 3.38 18.57
C GLY A 260 3.05 4.79 18.68
N GLU A 261 4.36 4.92 18.89
CA GLU A 261 5.05 6.21 18.98
C GLU A 261 5.04 6.93 17.63
N ARG A 262 5.33 6.20 16.55
CA ARG A 262 5.29 6.71 15.18
C ARG A 262 3.90 7.20 14.80
N SER A 263 2.86 6.43 15.07
CA SER A 263 1.47 6.81 14.77
C SER A 263 1.06 8.08 15.53
N ALA A 264 1.42 8.21 16.80
CA ALA A 264 1.14 9.40 17.59
C ALA A 264 1.89 10.65 17.06
N HIS A 265 3.17 10.50 16.71
CA HIS A 265 3.97 11.57 16.10
C HIS A 265 3.36 12.04 14.77
N LEU A 266 3.07 11.12 13.88
CA LEU A 266 2.49 11.41 12.56
C LEU A 266 1.10 12.03 12.67
N SER A 267 0.26 11.58 13.62
CA SER A 267 -1.06 12.18 13.85
C SER A 267 -0.96 13.65 14.29
N CYS A 268 0.04 13.99 15.11
CA CYS A 268 0.28 15.37 15.52
C CYS A 268 0.69 16.25 14.31
N LEU A 269 1.58 15.73 13.45
CA LEU A 269 2.02 16.43 12.25
C LEU A 269 0.92 16.53 11.18
N GLN A 270 0.11 15.47 11.03
CA GLN A 270 -1.06 15.47 10.13
C GLN A 270 -2.04 16.57 10.52
N ARG A 271 -2.39 16.68 11.81
CA ARG A 271 -3.26 17.74 12.32
C ARG A 271 -2.65 19.11 12.09
N ARG A 272 -1.34 19.30 12.40
CA ARG A 272 -0.63 20.55 12.14
C ARG A 272 -0.69 20.97 10.67
N LEU A 273 -0.50 20.02 9.74
CA LEU A 273 -0.58 20.29 8.31
C LEU A 273 -2.00 20.73 7.92
N ILE A 274 -3.03 20.02 8.39
CA ILE A 274 -4.43 20.33 8.07
C ILE A 274 -4.85 21.67 8.65
N ASP A 275 -4.56 21.94 9.94
CA ASP A 275 -4.87 23.22 10.59
C ASP A 275 -4.15 24.38 9.88
N GLY A 276 -2.90 24.15 9.45
CA GLY A 276 -2.12 25.15 8.73
C GLY A 276 -2.59 25.44 7.30
N LEU A 277 -3.31 24.51 6.66
CA LEU A 277 -3.94 24.75 5.35
C LEU A 277 -5.02 25.84 5.42
N ASP A 278 -5.80 25.89 6.50
CA ASP A 278 -6.82 26.92 6.71
C ASP A 278 -6.23 28.33 6.79
N ASP A 279 -5.05 28.45 7.38
CA ASP A 279 -4.32 29.72 7.45
C ASP A 279 -3.59 30.07 6.13
N ALA A 280 -3.00 29.08 5.50
CA ALA A 280 -2.21 29.25 4.27
C ALA A 280 -3.07 29.53 3.03
N VAL A 281 -4.21 28.82 2.89
CA VAL A 281 -5.06 28.87 1.68
C VAL A 281 -6.56 28.88 2.02
N PRO A 282 -7.04 29.89 2.76
CA PRO A 282 -8.38 29.90 3.34
C PRO A 282 -9.48 29.76 2.30
N GLY A 283 -10.27 28.69 2.41
CA GLY A 283 -11.45 28.42 1.55
C GLY A 283 -11.14 28.11 0.09
N ARG A 284 -9.88 27.83 -0.25
CA ARG A 284 -9.44 27.53 -1.62
C ARG A 284 -8.98 26.08 -1.84
N TYR A 285 -9.33 25.18 -0.96
CA TYR A 285 -8.99 23.76 -1.09
C TYR A 285 -10.15 22.87 -0.66
N VAL A 286 -10.10 21.63 -1.10
CA VAL A 286 -10.93 20.51 -0.63
C VAL A 286 -10.01 19.50 0.03
N LEU A 287 -10.27 19.16 1.30
CA LEU A 287 -9.57 18.09 1.99
C LEU A 287 -10.19 16.75 1.58
N ASN A 288 -9.41 15.92 0.88
CA ASN A 288 -9.86 14.60 0.41
C ASN A 288 -9.60 13.50 1.47
N THR A 289 -8.72 13.74 2.45
CA THR A 289 -8.52 12.86 3.60
C THR A 289 -9.63 13.09 4.61
N PRO A 290 -10.54 12.13 4.86
CA PRO A 290 -11.75 12.34 5.66
C PRO A 290 -11.48 12.22 7.18
N ILE A 291 -10.59 13.05 7.73
CA ILE A 291 -10.01 12.90 9.07
C ILE A 291 -11.03 12.96 10.22
N ASP A 292 -12.14 13.66 10.04
CA ASP A 292 -13.18 13.79 11.08
C ASP A 292 -14.38 12.86 10.83
N ASP A 293 -14.45 12.20 9.65
CA ASP A 293 -15.61 11.46 9.18
C ASP A 293 -15.38 9.94 9.05
N ALA A 294 -14.10 9.50 9.05
CA ALA A 294 -13.73 8.10 8.92
C ALA A 294 -12.37 7.82 9.61
N PRO A 295 -12.05 6.56 9.93
CA PRO A 295 -10.70 6.16 10.31
C PRO A 295 -9.70 6.45 9.17
N VAL A 296 -8.61 7.13 9.48
CA VAL A 296 -7.55 7.46 8.50
C VAL A 296 -6.17 7.15 9.04
N ALA A 297 -5.27 6.81 8.14
CA ALA A 297 -3.87 6.63 8.47
C ALA A 297 -3.19 8.00 8.73
N PRO A 298 -2.33 8.10 9.75
CA PRO A 298 -1.81 9.38 10.20
C PRO A 298 -0.74 9.99 9.29
N HIS A 299 -0.28 9.26 8.27
CA HIS A 299 0.83 9.67 7.42
C HIS A 299 0.39 10.28 6.08
N VAL A 300 -0.89 10.29 5.73
CA VAL A 300 -1.39 10.78 4.43
C VAL A 300 -2.31 11.98 4.63
N VAL A 301 -2.08 13.04 3.86
CA VAL A 301 -3.00 14.17 3.68
C VAL A 301 -3.11 14.45 2.19
N ASN A 302 -4.32 14.36 1.66
CA ASN A 302 -4.63 14.67 0.27
C ASN A 302 -5.54 15.89 0.20
N VAL A 303 -5.11 16.88 -0.59
CA VAL A 303 -5.87 18.12 -0.80
C VAL A 303 -5.97 18.40 -2.29
N ALA A 304 -7.10 18.94 -2.73
CA ALA A 304 -7.30 19.39 -4.09
C ALA A 304 -7.66 20.89 -4.13
N PHE A 305 -7.32 21.56 -5.22
CA PHE A 305 -7.53 22.99 -5.40
C PHE A 305 -8.54 23.21 -6.56
N PRO A 306 -9.85 23.25 -6.25
CA PRO A 306 -10.87 23.47 -7.28
C PRO A 306 -10.76 24.88 -7.85
N PRO A 307 -11.21 25.13 -9.11
CA PRO A 307 -11.37 26.47 -9.63
C PRO A 307 -12.40 27.27 -8.80
N ASN A 308 -12.15 28.56 -8.55
CA ASN A 308 -13.02 29.41 -7.73
C ASN A 308 -14.34 29.79 -8.40
N GLY A 309 -14.57 29.35 -9.66
CA GLY A 309 -15.80 29.60 -10.38
C GLY A 309 -15.76 29.01 -11.79
N PRO A 310 -16.90 29.04 -12.51
CA PRO A 310 -17.02 28.40 -13.82
C PRO A 310 -16.18 29.04 -14.92
N ASP A 311 -15.70 30.27 -14.72
CA ASP A 311 -14.90 31.04 -15.69
C ASP A 311 -13.40 31.04 -15.32
N GLU A 312 -12.98 30.42 -14.22
CA GLU A 312 -11.58 30.30 -13.82
C GLU A 312 -10.94 29.06 -14.46
N GLU A 313 -9.77 29.24 -15.06
CA GLU A 313 -9.01 28.09 -15.57
C GLU A 313 -8.60 27.15 -14.41
N PRO A 314 -8.77 25.82 -14.56
CA PRO A 314 -8.32 24.87 -13.55
C PRO A 314 -6.82 25.01 -13.27
N LEU A 315 -6.44 24.87 -12.01
CA LEU A 315 -5.04 24.85 -11.62
C LEU A 315 -4.34 23.65 -12.26
N ASP A 316 -3.18 23.88 -12.86
CA ASP A 316 -2.33 22.82 -13.37
C ASP A 316 -1.60 22.13 -12.19
N GLY A 317 -2.08 20.95 -11.81
CA GLY A 317 -1.53 20.18 -10.68
C GLY A 317 -0.10 19.70 -10.92
N GLU A 318 0.29 19.39 -12.16
CA GLU A 318 1.66 19.02 -12.49
C GLU A 318 2.60 20.21 -12.28
N MET A 319 2.21 21.38 -12.77
CA MET A 319 2.98 22.60 -12.55
C MET A 319 3.03 22.99 -11.07
N LEU A 320 1.97 22.74 -10.29
CA LEU A 320 1.98 22.96 -8.85
C LEU A 320 3.05 22.09 -8.17
N ILE A 321 3.07 20.78 -8.44
CA ILE A 321 4.06 19.85 -7.88
C ILE A 321 5.47 20.23 -8.30
N LEU A 322 5.70 20.55 -9.58
CA LEU A 322 7.01 21.00 -10.08
C LEU A 322 7.49 22.29 -9.42
N ASN A 323 6.59 23.24 -9.17
CA ASN A 323 6.92 24.49 -8.47
C ASN A 323 7.26 24.26 -7.00
N LEU A 324 6.62 23.29 -6.32
CA LEU A 324 6.96 22.87 -4.96
C LEU A 324 8.34 22.21 -4.92
N ASP A 325 8.62 21.27 -5.85
CA ASP A 325 9.92 20.59 -5.99
C ASP A 325 11.06 21.60 -6.22
N MET A 326 10.87 22.59 -7.10
CA MET A 326 11.86 23.65 -7.34
C MET A 326 12.20 24.45 -6.08
N GLN A 327 11.31 24.47 -5.11
CA GLN A 327 11.51 25.11 -3.80
C GLN A 327 11.93 24.11 -2.71
N GLY A 328 12.17 22.85 -3.08
CA GLY A 328 12.67 21.80 -2.18
C GLY A 328 11.59 21.08 -1.39
N VAL A 329 10.30 21.23 -1.71
CA VAL A 329 9.19 20.47 -1.12
C VAL A 329 8.78 19.36 -2.08
N LEU A 330 9.06 18.11 -1.68
CA LEU A 330 8.86 16.92 -2.49
C LEU A 330 7.55 16.23 -2.11
N VAL A 331 6.55 16.32 -2.98
CA VAL A 331 5.19 15.77 -2.82
C VAL A 331 4.76 15.05 -4.11
N SER A 332 3.59 14.41 -4.11
CA SER A 332 3.07 13.75 -5.32
C SER A 332 1.60 14.08 -5.57
N ALA A 333 1.09 13.70 -6.76
CA ALA A 333 -0.33 13.79 -7.10
C ALA A 333 -1.17 12.61 -6.54
N GLY A 334 -0.50 11.59 -5.96
CA GLY A 334 -1.16 10.35 -5.56
C GLY A 334 -1.13 9.27 -6.66
N SER A 335 -1.53 9.59 -7.88
CA SER A 335 -1.43 8.67 -9.03
C SER A 335 -0.05 8.70 -9.68
N ALA A 336 0.47 7.54 -10.10
CA ALA A 336 1.73 7.45 -10.83
C ALA A 336 1.55 7.97 -12.27
N CYS A 337 2.46 8.87 -12.71
CA CYS A 337 2.47 9.36 -14.10
C CYS A 337 2.84 8.24 -15.08
N THR A 338 1.93 7.77 -15.91
CA THR A 338 2.18 6.69 -16.87
C THR A 338 2.52 7.16 -18.30
N SER A 339 2.46 8.45 -18.64
CA SER A 339 2.79 8.88 -20.03
C SER A 339 2.82 10.40 -20.28
N GLY A 340 3.36 11.21 -19.37
CA GLY A 340 3.66 12.62 -19.68
C GLY A 340 2.45 13.58 -19.74
N ALA A 341 1.28 13.14 -19.29
CA ALA A 341 0.16 13.98 -18.89
C ALA A 341 -0.45 13.38 -17.63
N LEU A 342 -0.62 14.17 -16.57
CA LEU A 342 -1.32 13.74 -15.36
C LEU A 342 -2.78 13.42 -15.72
N GLU A 343 -3.12 12.12 -15.72
CA GLU A 343 -4.53 11.74 -15.65
C GLU A 343 -5.01 11.94 -14.21
N PRO A 344 -6.25 12.42 -14.00
CA PRO A 344 -6.80 12.56 -12.67
C PRO A 344 -6.80 11.21 -11.96
N SER A 345 -6.53 11.20 -10.67
CA SER A 345 -6.55 10.00 -9.85
C SER A 345 -7.89 9.28 -9.99
N HIS A 346 -7.83 7.97 -10.23
CA HIS A 346 -9.00 7.11 -10.26
C HIS A 346 -9.68 7.04 -8.88
N VAL A 347 -8.90 7.13 -7.78
CA VAL A 347 -9.41 7.18 -6.41
C VAL A 347 -10.25 8.45 -6.21
N LEU A 348 -9.69 9.62 -6.54
CA LEU A 348 -10.40 10.89 -6.39
C LEU A 348 -11.64 10.97 -7.29
N THR A 349 -11.57 10.38 -8.46
CA THR A 349 -12.74 10.27 -9.36
C THR A 349 -13.79 9.31 -8.77
N ALA A 350 -13.37 8.20 -8.18
CA ALA A 350 -14.27 7.22 -7.57
C ALA A 350 -15.03 7.78 -6.36
N ILE A 351 -14.44 8.71 -5.60
CA ILE A 351 -15.11 9.41 -4.48
C ILE A 351 -15.94 10.62 -4.94
N GLY A 352 -16.04 10.86 -6.25
CA GLY A 352 -16.96 11.84 -6.84
C GLY A 352 -16.38 13.21 -7.14
N LEU A 353 -15.05 13.42 -7.06
CA LEU A 353 -14.44 14.67 -7.49
C LEU A 353 -14.55 14.81 -9.02
N ASP A 354 -14.86 16.03 -9.46
CA ASP A 354 -14.80 16.35 -10.89
C ASP A 354 -13.35 16.32 -11.41
N ARG A 355 -13.21 16.11 -12.71
CA ARG A 355 -11.90 15.96 -13.35
C ARG A 355 -10.96 17.15 -13.14
N PRO A 356 -11.38 18.42 -13.25
CA PRO A 356 -10.54 19.58 -12.95
C PRO A 356 -10.00 19.57 -11.52
N THR A 357 -10.87 19.36 -10.54
CA THR A 357 -10.49 19.31 -9.10
C THR A 357 -9.55 18.14 -8.81
N ALA A 358 -9.86 16.93 -9.32
CA ALA A 358 -9.02 15.74 -9.11
C ALA A 358 -7.62 15.89 -9.74
N SER A 359 -7.50 16.63 -10.88
CA SER A 359 -6.20 16.89 -11.52
C SER A 359 -5.34 17.92 -10.79
N ALA A 360 -5.93 18.73 -9.91
CA ALA A 360 -5.25 19.74 -9.09
C ALA A 360 -5.00 19.25 -7.66
N ALA A 361 -4.92 17.94 -7.45
CA ALA A 361 -4.68 17.36 -6.13
C ALA A 361 -3.19 17.22 -5.82
N VAL A 362 -2.86 17.38 -4.54
CA VAL A 362 -1.53 17.13 -3.97
C VAL A 362 -1.67 16.19 -2.78
N ARG A 363 -0.88 15.12 -2.78
CA ARG A 363 -0.72 14.25 -1.64
C ARG A 363 0.55 14.59 -0.89
N PHE A 364 0.42 14.90 0.38
CA PHE A 364 1.50 14.97 1.35
C PHE A 364 1.52 13.65 2.10
N SER A 365 2.67 13.01 2.18
CA SER A 365 2.82 11.79 2.98
C SER A 365 4.05 11.87 3.87
N LEU A 366 3.79 11.79 5.16
CA LEU A 366 4.72 12.07 6.25
C LEU A 366 5.55 10.83 6.60
N GLY A 367 6.76 11.02 7.07
CA GLY A 367 7.65 9.95 7.52
C GLY A 367 8.01 10.05 9.00
N ALA A 368 8.66 9.01 9.51
CA ALA A 368 9.05 8.91 10.91
C ALA A 368 9.93 10.08 11.40
N GLU A 369 10.74 10.64 10.50
CA GLU A 369 11.66 11.74 10.81
C GLU A 369 11.13 13.11 10.38
N THR A 370 9.92 13.19 9.84
CA THR A 370 9.30 14.47 9.46
C THR A 370 9.14 15.35 10.70
N THR A 371 9.50 16.63 10.60
CA THR A 371 9.46 17.60 11.69
C THR A 371 8.34 18.63 11.52
N ALA A 372 8.00 19.32 12.62
CA ALA A 372 7.01 20.40 12.59
C ALA A 372 7.49 21.59 11.73
N GLU A 373 8.78 21.88 11.74
CA GLU A 373 9.42 22.94 10.95
C GLU A 373 9.34 22.64 9.45
N GLU A 374 9.43 21.35 9.06
CA GLU A 374 9.26 20.92 7.67
C GLU A 374 7.82 21.10 7.19
N ILE A 375 6.84 20.82 8.06
CA ILE A 375 5.42 21.06 7.77
C ILE A 375 5.15 22.57 7.59
N ASP A 376 5.65 23.41 8.49
CA ASP A 376 5.48 24.86 8.38
C ASP A 376 6.10 25.41 7.09
N TYR A 377 7.32 24.94 6.75
CA TYR A 377 7.99 25.32 5.52
C TYR A 377 7.20 24.86 4.26
N ALA A 378 6.61 23.67 4.28
CA ALA A 378 5.80 23.19 3.19
C ALA A 378 4.53 24.01 2.98
N LEU A 379 3.88 24.44 4.07
CA LEU A 379 2.71 25.33 4.05
C LEU A 379 3.04 26.72 3.49
N ASP A 380 4.12 27.34 3.95
CA ASP A 380 4.59 28.65 3.46
C ASP A 380 4.92 28.59 1.96
N THR A 381 5.56 27.47 1.54
CA THR A 381 5.93 27.23 0.17
C THR A 381 4.70 27.01 -0.71
N LEU A 382 3.72 26.23 -0.24
CA LEU A 382 2.45 26.02 -0.93
C LEU A 382 1.68 27.33 -1.12
N GLN A 383 1.54 28.14 -0.05
CA GLN A 383 0.88 29.44 -0.10
C GLN A 383 1.52 30.35 -1.15
N SER A 384 2.85 30.50 -1.09
CA SER A 384 3.58 31.39 -2.02
C SER A 384 3.52 30.87 -3.48
N THR A 385 3.44 29.56 -3.67
CA THR A 385 3.32 28.94 -5.01
C THR A 385 1.94 29.20 -5.59
N LEU A 386 0.88 28.95 -4.84
CA LEU A 386 -0.49 29.20 -5.27
C LEU A 386 -0.74 30.69 -5.58
N GLN A 387 -0.17 31.61 -4.78
CA GLN A 387 -0.26 33.04 -5.07
C GLN A 387 0.40 33.47 -6.38
N ARG A 388 1.36 32.71 -6.89
CA ARG A 388 2.04 32.99 -8.17
C ARG A 388 1.34 32.32 -9.36
N MET A 389 0.61 31.23 -9.12
CA MET A 389 -0.07 30.47 -10.18
C MET A 389 -1.51 30.94 -10.41
N CYS A 390 -2.11 31.61 -9.44
CA CYS A 390 -3.42 32.25 -9.51
C CYS A 390 -3.25 33.77 -9.51
#